data_d14258ad34d032ad49eaf9a8feeb07c1
#
_entry.id   d14258ad34d032ad49eaf9a8feeb07c1
#
_cell.length_a   1.000
_cell.length_b   1.000
_cell.length_c   1.000
_cell.angle_alpha   90.00
_cell.angle_beta   90.00
_cell.angle_gamma   90.00
#
_symmetry.space_group_name_H-M   'P 1'
#
loop_
_entity.id
_entity.type
_entity.pdbx_description
1 polymer ?
#
loop_
_entity_poly.entity_id
_entity_poly.type
_entity_poly.pdbx_seq_one_letter_code
_entity_poly.pdbx_strand_id
1 'polypeptide(L)'
;MDSSKRQFLAQLGVLTAGASLVPLAEAKFPFSLARREGASRHRYAMLVDLRRCIGCPACTVSCAIENQTPQGAFRTHVNQYQVQLGDRVTNVLLPRLCNHCDNPPCVPVCPVQATFQRQDGIVVVDNTRCVGCAYCVQACPYDARFINHETQTADKCTFCVHRLEAGLLPACVESCVGGARIVGDIQDRQSRISQTLALHHDAIKVLKPENGTVPHVFYLGLDEAFVTPLMGHAQPALWQEV
;
A
#
# COMPACT_ATOMS: atom_id res chain seq x y z
N MET A 1 47.18 -41.69 26.20
CA MET A 1 46.03 -41.08 25.52
C MET A 1 44.87 -42.05 25.67
N ASP A 2 43.86 -41.62 26.38
CA ASP A 2 42.77 -42.47 26.89
C ASP A 2 41.93 -43.07 25.74
N SER A 3 41.62 -44.36 25.81
CA SER A 3 40.89 -45.11 24.78
C SER A 3 39.51 -44.50 24.48
N SER A 4 38.90 -43.89 25.46
CA SER A 4 37.63 -43.17 25.36
C SER A 4 37.68 -41.97 24.41
N LYS A 5 38.81 -41.19 24.42
CA LYS A 5 39.00 -40.04 23.54
C LYS A 5 39.23 -40.44 22.07
N ARG A 6 39.82 -41.61 21.84
CA ARG A 6 40.01 -42.16 20.50
C ARG A 6 38.71 -42.61 19.86
N GLN A 7 37.83 -43.25 20.66
CA GLN A 7 36.49 -43.65 20.19
C GLN A 7 35.60 -42.44 19.86
N PHE A 8 35.67 -41.40 20.68
CA PHE A 8 34.92 -40.14 20.42
C PHE A 8 35.37 -39.45 19.13
N LEU A 9 36.69 -39.37 18.88
CA LEU A 9 37.21 -38.79 17.65
C LEU A 9 36.91 -39.65 16.41
N ALA A 10 36.85 -40.94 16.52
CA ALA A 10 36.47 -41.86 15.44
C ALA A 10 34.98 -41.67 15.06
N GLN A 11 34.10 -41.45 16.05
CA GLN A 11 32.70 -41.18 15.82
C GLN A 11 32.45 -39.80 15.21
N LEU A 12 33.23 -38.77 15.53
CA LEU A 12 33.19 -37.49 14.89
C LEU A 12 33.64 -37.55 13.42
N GLY A 13 34.64 -38.36 13.08
CA GLY A 13 35.11 -38.56 11.72
C GLY A 13 34.09 -39.22 10.79
N VAL A 14 33.22 -40.07 11.31
CA VAL A 14 32.15 -40.71 10.53
C VAL A 14 30.99 -39.71 10.25
N LEU A 15 30.73 -38.78 11.17
CA LEU A 15 29.71 -37.77 10.99
C LEU A 15 30.11 -36.70 9.93
N THR A 16 31.40 -36.46 9.76
CA THR A 16 31.88 -35.50 8.74
C THR A 16 32.00 -36.11 7.34
N ALA A 17 32.17 -37.41 7.20
CA ALA A 17 32.24 -38.11 5.91
C ALA A 17 30.84 -38.33 5.26
N GLY A 18 29.76 -38.26 6.06
CA GLY A 18 28.40 -38.39 5.57
C GLY A 18 27.73 -37.03 5.15
N ALA A 19 28.40 -35.92 5.40
CA ALA A 19 27.83 -34.59 5.13
C ALA A 19 28.12 -34.06 3.72
N SER A 20 28.85 -34.77 2.90
CA SER A 20 29.18 -34.37 1.54
C SER A 20 28.34 -35.14 0.55
N LEU A 21 27.18 -34.65 0.21
CA LEU A 21 26.42 -34.82 -1.02
C LEU A 21 24.89 -34.67 -0.78
N VAL A 22 24.49 -33.77 0.13
CA VAL A 22 23.18 -33.19 -0.03
C VAL A 22 23.38 -32.13 -1.10
N PRO A 23 22.85 -32.29 -2.32
CA PRO A 23 22.79 -31.16 -3.23
C PRO A 23 22.07 -30.07 -2.45
N LEU A 24 22.68 -28.87 -2.38
CA LEU A 24 21.96 -27.65 -2.06
C LEU A 24 20.87 -27.55 -3.13
N ALA A 25 19.79 -28.31 -2.94
CA ALA A 25 18.53 -27.99 -3.58
C ALA A 25 18.34 -26.54 -3.18
N GLU A 26 18.49 -25.64 -4.15
CA GLU A 26 18.06 -24.28 -4.01
C GLU A 26 16.73 -24.35 -3.32
N ALA A 27 16.69 -24.00 -2.05
CA ALA A 27 15.47 -23.81 -1.33
C ALA A 27 14.81 -22.64 -2.06
N LYS A 28 14.15 -22.93 -3.16
CA LYS A 28 13.12 -22.09 -3.73
C LYS A 28 12.11 -21.98 -2.61
N PHE A 29 12.36 -21.01 -1.73
CA PHE A 29 11.30 -20.55 -0.86
C PHE A 29 10.12 -20.31 -1.80
N PRO A 30 9.00 -21.01 -1.61
CA PRO A 30 7.81 -20.77 -2.41
C PRO A 30 7.19 -19.46 -1.92
N PHE A 31 7.99 -18.41 -1.88
CA PHE A 31 7.54 -17.05 -1.66
C PHE A 31 7.07 -16.54 -3.02
N SER A 32 6.08 -17.27 -3.56
CA SER A 32 5.35 -16.76 -4.68
C SER A 32 4.60 -15.52 -4.18
N LEU A 33 5.01 -14.34 -4.65
CA LEU A 33 4.20 -13.12 -4.67
C LEU A 33 2.92 -13.33 -5.51
N ALA A 34 2.47 -14.58 -5.64
CA ALA A 34 1.36 -14.97 -6.46
C ALA A 34 0.11 -14.24 -6.00
N ARG A 35 -0.48 -13.50 -6.90
CA ARG A 35 -1.81 -12.95 -6.80
C ARG A 35 -2.78 -14.10 -6.53
N ARG A 36 -3.41 -14.13 -5.35
CA ARG A 36 -4.16 -15.31 -4.89
C ARG A 36 -5.64 -15.26 -5.19
N GLU A 37 -6.21 -14.05 -5.34
CA GLU A 37 -7.66 -13.84 -5.45
C GLU A 37 -7.97 -12.70 -6.43
N GLY A 38 -9.19 -12.68 -6.96
CA GLY A 38 -9.68 -11.67 -7.91
C GLY A 38 -9.66 -12.13 -9.37
N ALA A 39 -10.31 -11.37 -10.23
CA ALA A 39 -10.36 -11.65 -11.66
C ALA A 39 -9.08 -11.16 -12.35
N SER A 40 -8.44 -12.02 -13.14
CA SER A 40 -7.20 -11.71 -13.88
C SER A 40 -7.38 -10.66 -15.00
N ARG A 41 -8.63 -10.33 -15.33
CA ARG A 41 -9.00 -9.39 -16.41
C ARG A 41 -9.06 -7.93 -15.96
N HIS A 42 -8.89 -7.64 -14.67
CA HIS A 42 -9.02 -6.31 -14.13
C HIS A 42 -7.70 -5.87 -13.50
N ARG A 43 -7.41 -4.60 -13.62
CA ARG A 43 -6.32 -3.92 -12.93
C ARG A 43 -6.84 -2.61 -12.36
N TYR A 44 -7.25 -2.64 -11.10
CA TYR A 44 -7.82 -1.47 -10.46
C TYR A 44 -6.77 -0.43 -10.11
N ALA A 45 -7.13 0.82 -10.35
CA ALA A 45 -6.34 1.99 -9.97
C ALA A 45 -7.26 3.13 -9.52
N MET A 46 -6.68 4.12 -8.86
CA MET A 46 -7.37 5.35 -8.47
C MET A 46 -6.61 6.56 -9.00
N LEU A 47 -7.33 7.52 -9.55
CA LEU A 47 -6.83 8.87 -9.82
C LEU A 47 -7.42 9.84 -8.81
N VAL A 48 -6.57 10.71 -8.28
CA VAL A 48 -6.94 11.81 -7.38
C VAL A 48 -6.60 13.13 -8.07
N ASP A 49 -7.62 13.88 -8.48
CA ASP A 49 -7.46 15.22 -9.06
C ASP A 49 -7.43 16.26 -7.94
N LEU A 50 -6.22 16.71 -7.58
CA LEU A 50 -6.01 17.66 -6.48
C LEU A 50 -6.65 19.01 -6.73
N ARG A 51 -6.86 19.40 -8.00
CA ARG A 51 -7.50 20.67 -8.39
C ARG A 51 -8.98 20.69 -8.02
N ARG A 52 -9.58 19.52 -7.79
CA ARG A 52 -10.98 19.33 -7.43
C ARG A 52 -11.19 18.97 -5.96
N CYS A 53 -10.11 18.70 -5.23
CA CYS A 53 -10.19 18.39 -3.80
C CYS A 53 -10.43 19.68 -3.01
N ILE A 54 -11.50 19.71 -2.22
CA ILE A 54 -11.88 20.86 -1.38
C ILE A 54 -11.58 20.65 0.11
N GLY A 55 -10.94 19.53 0.50
CA GLY A 55 -10.59 19.25 1.88
C GLY A 55 -11.75 18.89 2.81
N CYS A 56 -12.91 18.53 2.30
CA CYS A 56 -14.18 18.37 3.06
C CYS A 56 -14.28 17.12 3.96
N PRO A 57 -13.30 16.38 4.31
CA PRO A 57 -13.07 15.01 4.82
C PRO A 57 -14.19 13.96 4.55
N ALA A 58 -15.16 14.21 3.69
CA ALA A 58 -16.24 13.26 3.39
C ALA A 58 -15.70 11.86 3.03
N CYS A 59 -14.62 11.79 2.25
CA CYS A 59 -13.96 10.54 1.89
C CYS A 59 -13.36 9.78 3.10
N THR A 60 -12.89 10.50 4.12
CA THR A 60 -12.36 9.91 5.37
C THR A 60 -13.50 9.31 6.19
N VAL A 61 -14.56 10.10 6.38
CA VAL A 61 -15.73 9.69 7.17
C VAL A 61 -16.46 8.51 6.53
N SER A 62 -16.77 8.59 5.23
CA SER A 62 -17.45 7.51 4.51
C SER A 62 -16.62 6.21 4.50
N CYS A 63 -15.29 6.31 4.37
CA CYS A 63 -14.41 5.16 4.46
C CYS A 63 -14.42 4.54 5.86
N ALA A 64 -14.43 5.36 6.90
CA ALA A 64 -14.46 4.89 8.28
C ALA A 64 -15.76 4.14 8.59
N ILE A 65 -16.91 4.67 8.17
CA ILE A 65 -18.22 4.04 8.34
C ILE A 65 -18.31 2.74 7.55
N GLU A 66 -17.96 2.76 6.26
CA GLU A 66 -18.05 1.60 5.37
C GLU A 66 -17.16 0.43 5.83
N ASN A 67 -15.97 0.73 6.32
CA ASN A 67 -14.98 -0.29 6.66
C ASN A 67 -14.83 -0.51 8.17
N GLN A 68 -15.70 0.11 8.98
CA GLN A 68 -15.69 -0.02 10.44
C GLN A 68 -14.27 0.17 11.03
N THR A 69 -13.58 1.23 10.58
CA THR A 69 -12.26 1.52 11.15
C THR A 69 -12.40 2.05 12.56
N PRO A 70 -11.53 1.64 13.50
CA PRO A 70 -11.62 2.06 14.88
C PRO A 70 -11.39 3.58 15.01
N GLN A 71 -11.89 4.16 16.08
CA GLN A 71 -11.74 5.59 16.35
C GLN A 71 -10.26 6.01 16.36
N GLY A 72 -9.95 7.09 15.67
CA GLY A 72 -8.58 7.61 15.58
C GLY A 72 -7.70 6.93 14.53
N ALA A 73 -8.21 5.91 13.80
CA ALA A 73 -7.49 5.26 12.71
C ALA A 73 -8.23 5.46 11.37
N PHE A 74 -7.47 5.68 10.30
CA PHE A 74 -8.05 6.02 9.01
C PHE A 74 -7.37 5.27 7.87
N ARG A 75 -8.14 4.64 6.99
CA ARG A 75 -7.65 4.01 5.75
C ARG A 75 -7.37 5.03 4.65
N THR A 76 -8.00 6.20 4.72
CA THR A 76 -7.76 7.36 3.88
C THR A 76 -7.99 8.63 4.67
N HIS A 77 -7.19 9.64 4.40
CA HIS A 77 -7.29 10.96 5.02
C HIS A 77 -6.83 12.04 4.03
N VAL A 78 -7.14 13.30 4.31
CA VAL A 78 -6.68 14.44 3.52
C VAL A 78 -5.69 15.22 4.38
N ASN A 79 -4.41 15.21 3.98
CA ASN A 79 -3.40 16.03 4.63
C ASN A 79 -3.45 17.44 4.03
N GLN A 80 -3.27 18.43 4.89
CA GLN A 80 -3.05 19.80 4.51
C GLN A 80 -1.58 20.15 4.76
N TYR A 81 -0.94 20.70 3.75
CA TYR A 81 0.45 21.16 3.82
C TYR A 81 0.49 22.65 3.54
N GLN A 82 1.30 23.37 4.32
CA GLN A 82 1.67 24.73 3.98
C GLN A 82 2.90 24.71 3.10
N VAL A 83 2.80 25.27 1.92
CA VAL A 83 3.87 25.35 0.94
C VAL A 83 4.19 26.78 0.63
N GLN A 84 5.46 27.16 0.71
CA GLN A 84 5.92 28.46 0.29
C GLN A 84 6.23 28.46 -1.21
N LEU A 85 5.47 29.22 -1.97
CA LEU A 85 5.67 29.43 -3.40
C LEU A 85 6.14 30.88 -3.63
N GLY A 86 7.47 31.06 -3.73
CA GLY A 86 8.07 32.40 -3.75
C GLY A 86 7.76 33.15 -2.44
N ASP A 87 7.12 34.30 -2.55
CA ASP A 87 6.74 35.14 -1.41
C ASP A 87 5.36 34.80 -0.80
N ARG A 88 4.67 33.80 -1.31
CA ARG A 88 3.34 33.42 -0.85
C ARG A 88 3.34 32.06 -0.15
N VAL A 89 2.66 31.99 0.98
CA VAL A 89 2.32 30.74 1.64
C VAL A 89 0.95 30.29 1.15
N THR A 90 0.85 29.07 0.67
CA THR A 90 -0.41 28.47 0.22
C THR A 90 -0.66 27.14 0.90
N ASN A 91 -1.92 26.83 1.13
CA ASN A 91 -2.32 25.53 1.66
C ASN A 91 -2.62 24.56 0.52
N VAL A 92 -2.09 23.37 0.63
CA VAL A 92 -2.21 22.32 -0.35
C VAL A 92 -2.84 21.09 0.28
N LEU A 93 -3.83 20.54 -0.38
CA LEU A 93 -4.57 19.37 0.08
C LEU A 93 -4.07 18.11 -0.64
N LEU A 94 -3.68 17.10 0.13
CA LEU A 94 -3.24 15.83 -0.41
C LEU A 94 -4.04 14.67 0.20
N PRO A 95 -5.06 14.16 -0.51
CA PRO A 95 -5.72 12.93 -0.12
C PRO A 95 -4.76 11.75 -0.21
N ARG A 96 -4.62 10.98 0.89
CA ARG A 96 -3.72 9.84 0.99
C ARG A 96 -4.48 8.56 1.31
N LEU A 97 -3.99 7.46 0.78
CA LEU A 97 -4.49 6.11 1.01
C LEU A 97 -3.41 5.09 0.60
N CYS A 98 -3.70 3.78 0.74
CA CYS A 98 -2.80 2.75 0.21
C CYS A 98 -2.66 2.86 -1.31
N ASN A 99 -1.43 2.84 -1.81
CA ASN A 99 -1.15 2.98 -3.24
C ASN A 99 -1.34 1.71 -4.07
N HIS A 100 -1.68 0.58 -3.45
CA HIS A 100 -1.86 -0.71 -4.14
C HIS A 100 -0.76 -0.99 -5.17
N CYS A 101 0.49 -0.82 -4.73
CA CYS A 101 1.70 -0.91 -5.53
C CYS A 101 1.77 -2.21 -6.34
N ASP A 102 2.39 -2.18 -7.52
CA ASP A 102 2.66 -3.38 -8.29
C ASP A 102 3.81 -4.19 -7.67
N ASN A 103 4.82 -3.48 -7.14
CA ASN A 103 5.89 -4.04 -6.32
C ASN A 103 5.67 -3.68 -4.85
N PRO A 104 4.74 -4.34 -4.13
CA PRO A 104 4.36 -3.94 -2.78
C PRO A 104 5.39 -4.43 -1.75
N PRO A 105 6.21 -3.56 -1.14
CA PRO A 105 7.24 -3.98 -0.17
C PRO A 105 6.65 -4.59 1.09
N CYS A 106 5.39 -4.30 1.36
CA CYS A 106 4.65 -4.84 2.50
C CYS A 106 4.23 -6.31 2.37
N VAL A 107 4.29 -6.89 1.16
CA VAL A 107 3.92 -8.30 0.92
C VAL A 107 5.06 -9.25 1.31
N PRO A 108 6.29 -9.11 0.80
CA PRO A 108 7.38 -10.04 1.12
C PRO A 108 7.81 -10.03 2.59
N VAL A 109 7.58 -8.95 3.32
CA VAL A 109 7.94 -8.85 4.74
C VAL A 109 6.94 -9.53 5.69
N CYS A 110 5.81 -10.04 5.18
CA CYS A 110 4.79 -10.66 6.02
C CYS A 110 5.16 -12.12 6.33
N PRO A 111 5.58 -12.46 7.57
CA PRO A 111 6.07 -13.79 7.91
C PRO A 111 4.99 -14.88 7.81
N VAL A 112 3.73 -14.51 7.99
CA VAL A 112 2.57 -15.42 7.93
C VAL A 112 1.81 -15.31 6.61
N GLN A 113 2.31 -14.53 5.64
CA GLN A 113 1.68 -14.30 4.33
C GLN A 113 0.22 -13.82 4.42
N ALA A 114 -0.13 -13.10 5.49
CA ALA A 114 -1.46 -12.50 5.65
C ALA A 114 -1.65 -11.33 4.68
N THR A 115 -0.58 -10.57 4.36
CA THR A 115 -0.62 -9.53 3.34
C THR A 115 -0.27 -10.13 1.98
N PHE A 116 -1.14 -9.95 1.00
CA PHE A 116 -0.91 -10.46 -0.36
C PHE A 116 -1.53 -9.54 -1.41
N GLN A 117 -1.10 -9.71 -2.66
CA GLN A 117 -1.66 -9.02 -3.81
C GLN A 117 -2.60 -9.97 -4.56
N ARG A 118 -3.81 -9.50 -4.83
CA ARG A 118 -4.82 -10.19 -5.65
C ARG A 118 -4.44 -10.14 -7.14
N GLN A 119 -5.09 -10.96 -7.96
CA GLN A 119 -4.86 -10.97 -9.41
C GLN A 119 -5.24 -9.64 -10.07
N ASP A 120 -6.23 -8.93 -9.53
CA ASP A 120 -6.66 -7.61 -9.98
C ASP A 120 -5.73 -6.46 -9.50
N GLY A 121 -4.65 -6.81 -8.81
CA GLY A 121 -3.64 -5.89 -8.30
C GLY A 121 -3.95 -5.25 -6.96
N ILE A 122 -5.12 -5.48 -6.40
CA ILE A 122 -5.47 -4.95 -5.09
C ILE A 122 -4.65 -5.70 -4.02
N VAL A 123 -3.92 -4.96 -3.19
CA VAL A 123 -3.23 -5.53 -2.04
C VAL A 123 -4.19 -5.57 -0.86
N VAL A 124 -4.29 -6.72 -0.20
CA VAL A 124 -5.21 -6.95 0.93
C VAL A 124 -4.48 -7.59 2.13
N VAL A 125 -5.16 -7.66 3.25
CA VAL A 125 -4.71 -8.36 4.46
C VAL A 125 -5.78 -9.38 4.84
N ASP A 126 -5.36 -10.61 5.06
CA ASP A 126 -6.19 -11.65 5.67
C ASP A 126 -6.06 -11.52 7.19
N ASN A 127 -7.10 -10.99 7.81
CA ASN A 127 -7.13 -10.73 9.24
C ASN A 127 -7.10 -12.02 10.08
N THR A 128 -7.55 -13.16 9.51
CA THR A 128 -7.55 -14.44 10.23
C THR A 128 -6.14 -15.02 10.39
N ARG A 129 -5.23 -14.64 9.48
CA ARG A 129 -3.82 -15.07 9.48
C ARG A 129 -2.89 -14.02 10.09
N CYS A 130 -3.33 -12.76 10.19
CA CYS A 130 -2.49 -11.66 10.63
C CYS A 130 -2.18 -11.78 12.14
N VAL A 131 -0.91 -11.72 12.50
CA VAL A 131 -0.43 -11.78 13.89
C VAL A 131 -0.05 -10.40 14.46
N GLY A 132 -0.36 -9.31 13.77
CA GLY A 132 -0.13 -7.95 14.26
C GLY A 132 1.34 -7.52 14.39
N CYS A 133 2.29 -8.19 13.76
CA CYS A 133 3.74 -7.94 13.94
C CYS A 133 4.23 -6.58 13.43
N ALA A 134 3.41 -5.82 12.73
CA ALA A 134 3.67 -4.48 12.19
C ALA A 134 4.80 -4.36 11.14
N TYR A 135 5.45 -5.43 10.68
CA TYR A 135 6.51 -5.35 9.64
C TYR A 135 6.00 -4.71 8.35
N CYS A 136 4.77 -5.01 7.94
CA CYS A 136 4.16 -4.41 6.77
C CYS A 136 3.81 -2.92 6.95
N VAL A 137 3.65 -2.45 8.19
CA VAL A 137 3.48 -1.03 8.53
C VAL A 137 4.81 -0.31 8.31
N GLN A 138 5.90 -0.84 8.88
CA GLN A 138 7.24 -0.28 8.76
C GLN A 138 7.76 -0.28 7.31
N ALA A 139 7.44 -1.34 6.55
CA ALA A 139 7.88 -1.47 5.15
C ALA A 139 7.12 -0.53 4.19
N CYS A 140 6.01 0.08 4.61
CA CYS A 140 5.22 0.93 3.73
C CYS A 140 5.81 2.34 3.64
N PRO A 141 6.35 2.79 2.48
CA PRO A 141 6.95 4.12 2.37
C PRO A 141 5.90 5.25 2.37
N TYR A 142 4.62 4.90 2.37
CA TYR A 142 3.49 5.83 2.25
C TYR A 142 2.71 6.03 3.56
N ASP A 143 3.11 5.40 4.68
CA ASP A 143 2.34 5.40 5.94
C ASP A 143 0.86 5.05 5.75
N ALA A 144 0.58 4.14 4.84
CA ALA A 144 -0.79 3.80 4.46
C ALA A 144 -1.32 2.56 5.19
N ARG A 145 -0.66 2.15 6.28
CA ARG A 145 -1.01 1.00 7.10
C ARG A 145 -0.92 1.34 8.57
N PHE A 146 -1.76 0.70 9.36
CA PHE A 146 -1.74 0.80 10.82
C PHE A 146 -2.09 -0.55 11.43
N ILE A 147 -1.86 -0.71 12.73
CA ILE A 147 -2.41 -1.83 13.49
C ILE A 147 -3.74 -1.38 14.06
N ASN A 148 -4.80 -2.07 13.68
CA ASN A 148 -6.12 -1.87 14.23
C ASN A 148 -6.10 -2.31 15.70
N HIS A 149 -6.37 -1.39 16.62
CA HIS A 149 -6.25 -1.64 18.06
C HIS A 149 -7.40 -2.49 18.62
N GLU A 150 -8.50 -2.64 17.89
CA GLU A 150 -9.60 -3.53 18.28
C GLU A 150 -9.34 -4.98 17.84
N THR A 151 -8.88 -5.17 16.59
CA THR A 151 -8.65 -6.52 16.04
C THR A 151 -7.22 -7.02 16.23
N GLN A 152 -6.29 -6.15 16.65
CA GLN A 152 -4.86 -6.40 16.77
C GLN A 152 -4.20 -6.87 15.46
N THR A 153 -4.80 -6.57 14.31
CA THR A 153 -4.32 -6.94 12.98
C THR A 153 -3.93 -5.70 12.16
N ALA A 154 -3.11 -5.89 11.14
CA ALA A 154 -2.78 -4.81 10.22
C ALA A 154 -4.01 -4.43 9.38
N ASP A 155 -4.25 -3.12 9.26
CA ASP A 155 -5.35 -2.57 8.48
C ASP A 155 -4.86 -1.52 7.48
N LYS A 156 -5.62 -1.33 6.39
CA LYS A 156 -5.36 -0.36 5.32
C LYS A 156 -6.50 -0.29 4.31
N CYS A 157 -6.45 0.69 3.40
CA CYS A 157 -7.36 0.76 2.26
C CYS A 157 -7.30 -0.53 1.41
N THR A 158 -8.46 -1.04 1.01
CA THR A 158 -8.65 -2.20 0.14
C THR A 158 -9.29 -1.84 -1.21
N PHE A 159 -9.34 -0.56 -1.58
CA PHE A 159 -10.20 -0.04 -2.66
C PHE A 159 -11.68 -0.43 -2.49
N CYS A 160 -12.11 -0.74 -1.26
CA CYS A 160 -13.43 -1.29 -0.97
C CYS A 160 -13.75 -2.48 -1.89
N VAL A 161 -12.87 -3.48 -1.94
CA VAL A 161 -12.99 -4.62 -2.85
C VAL A 161 -14.36 -5.29 -2.79
N HIS A 162 -14.95 -5.38 -1.60
CA HIS A 162 -16.31 -5.90 -1.40
C HIS A 162 -17.38 -5.10 -2.17
N ARG A 163 -17.20 -3.78 -2.30
CA ARG A 163 -18.09 -2.92 -3.11
C ARG A 163 -17.81 -3.09 -4.61
N LEU A 164 -16.53 -3.13 -5.00
CA LEU A 164 -16.14 -3.32 -6.40
C LEU A 164 -16.66 -4.66 -6.94
N GLU A 165 -16.59 -5.74 -6.15
CA GLU A 165 -17.15 -7.05 -6.50
C GLU A 165 -18.67 -7.03 -6.63
N ALA A 166 -19.34 -6.15 -5.91
CA ALA A 166 -20.79 -5.89 -6.02
C ALA A 166 -21.15 -4.90 -7.15
N GLY A 167 -20.18 -4.45 -7.94
CA GLY A 167 -20.37 -3.45 -9.00
C GLY A 167 -20.61 -2.02 -8.51
N LEU A 168 -20.26 -1.73 -7.24
CA LEU A 168 -20.42 -0.42 -6.62
C LEU A 168 -19.08 0.33 -6.57
N LEU A 169 -19.14 1.65 -6.50
CA LEU A 169 -17.95 2.47 -6.30
C LEU A 169 -17.46 2.37 -4.84
N PRO A 170 -16.14 2.49 -4.59
CA PRO A 170 -15.61 2.68 -3.24
C PRO A 170 -16.30 3.84 -2.52
N ALA A 171 -16.58 3.68 -1.23
CA ALA A 171 -17.30 4.68 -0.44
C ALA A 171 -16.67 6.09 -0.52
N CYS A 172 -15.35 6.17 -0.48
CA CYS A 172 -14.62 7.44 -0.60
C CYS A 172 -14.65 8.08 -2.00
N VAL A 173 -15.02 7.34 -3.03
CA VAL A 173 -15.23 7.85 -4.39
C VAL A 173 -16.65 8.36 -4.53
N GLU A 174 -17.61 7.57 -4.08
CA GLU A 174 -19.03 7.89 -4.13
C GLU A 174 -19.37 9.15 -3.33
N SER A 175 -18.79 9.29 -2.14
CA SER A 175 -18.99 10.45 -1.25
C SER A 175 -18.15 11.69 -1.61
N CYS A 176 -17.30 11.62 -2.66
CA CYS A 176 -16.41 12.72 -2.99
C CYS A 176 -17.16 13.90 -3.59
N VAL A 177 -17.45 14.94 -2.79
CA VAL A 177 -18.25 16.11 -3.17
C VAL A 177 -17.66 16.83 -4.41
N GLY A 178 -16.34 17.03 -4.44
CA GLY A 178 -15.66 17.68 -5.57
C GLY A 178 -15.47 16.75 -6.79
N GLY A 179 -15.80 15.44 -6.66
CA GLY A 179 -15.51 14.43 -7.68
C GLY A 179 -14.01 14.31 -8.00
N ALA A 180 -13.17 14.56 -6.99
CA ALA A 180 -11.71 14.50 -7.11
C ALA A 180 -11.17 13.07 -7.25
N ARG A 181 -11.91 12.06 -6.79
CA ARG A 181 -11.50 10.64 -6.81
C ARG A 181 -12.19 9.91 -7.96
N ILE A 182 -11.40 9.24 -8.77
CA ILE A 182 -11.86 8.40 -9.88
C ILE A 182 -11.22 7.04 -9.72
N VAL A 183 -12.02 5.99 -9.65
CA VAL A 183 -11.55 4.59 -9.61
C VAL A 183 -12.01 3.86 -10.85
N GLY A 184 -11.27 2.85 -11.25
CA GLY A 184 -11.68 1.97 -12.34
C GLY A 184 -10.58 0.99 -12.74
N ASP A 185 -10.92 0.20 -13.73
CA ASP A 185 -10.01 -0.75 -14.35
C ASP A 185 -9.19 -0.05 -15.43
N ILE A 186 -7.86 -0.05 -15.28
CA ILE A 186 -6.96 0.57 -16.28
C ILE A 186 -6.70 -0.32 -17.49
N GLN A 187 -7.14 -1.59 -17.46
CA GLN A 187 -7.12 -2.46 -18.64
C GLN A 187 -8.31 -2.21 -19.57
N ASP A 188 -9.39 -1.66 -19.04
CA ASP A 188 -10.52 -1.20 -19.83
C ASP A 188 -10.26 0.22 -20.35
N ARG A 189 -10.00 0.33 -21.66
CA ARG A 189 -9.75 1.61 -22.34
C ARG A 189 -10.97 2.55 -22.31
N GLN A 190 -12.18 2.00 -22.13
CA GLN A 190 -13.41 2.80 -22.06
C GLN A 190 -13.72 3.26 -20.65
N SER A 191 -13.00 2.76 -19.65
CA SER A 191 -13.18 3.20 -18.28
C SER A 191 -12.84 4.69 -18.13
N ARG A 192 -13.57 5.37 -17.25
CA ARG A 192 -13.36 6.80 -16.97
C ARG A 192 -11.92 7.10 -16.52
N ILE A 193 -11.32 6.20 -15.75
CA ILE A 193 -9.93 6.38 -15.29
C ILE A 193 -8.96 6.30 -16.47
N SER A 194 -9.08 5.29 -17.35
CA SER A 194 -8.20 5.14 -18.50
C SER A 194 -8.28 6.32 -19.46
N GLN A 195 -9.49 6.81 -19.73
CA GLN A 195 -9.68 8.02 -20.54
C GLN A 195 -9.05 9.26 -19.91
N THR A 196 -9.22 9.43 -18.59
CA THR A 196 -8.64 10.58 -17.88
C THR A 196 -7.12 10.50 -17.82
N LEU A 197 -6.55 9.31 -17.60
CA LEU A 197 -5.10 9.09 -17.62
C LEU A 197 -4.50 9.38 -19.02
N ALA A 198 -5.17 8.94 -20.08
CA ALA A 198 -4.74 9.20 -21.45
C ALA A 198 -4.80 10.69 -21.81
N LEU A 199 -5.85 11.39 -21.37
CA LEU A 199 -6.03 12.82 -21.64
C LEU A 199 -4.98 13.70 -20.93
N HIS A 200 -4.50 13.27 -19.77
CA HIS A 200 -3.61 14.04 -18.91
C HIS A 200 -2.24 13.36 -18.69
N HIS A 201 -1.81 12.49 -19.61
CA HIS A 201 -0.62 11.62 -19.40
C HIS A 201 0.63 12.39 -18.98
N ASP A 202 0.88 13.60 -19.49
CA ASP A 202 2.04 14.42 -19.15
C ASP A 202 1.95 15.09 -17.76
N ALA A 203 0.75 15.16 -17.19
CA ALA A 203 0.49 15.81 -15.89
C ALA A 203 0.21 14.81 -14.76
N ILE A 204 0.14 13.53 -15.06
CA ILE A 204 -0.08 12.48 -14.06
C ILE A 204 1.21 12.21 -13.30
N LYS A 205 1.13 12.22 -11.98
CA LYS A 205 2.25 11.91 -11.09
C LYS A 205 1.87 10.85 -10.07
N VAL A 206 2.87 10.24 -9.46
CA VAL A 206 2.74 9.31 -8.34
C VAL A 206 3.57 9.80 -7.16
N LEU A 207 3.22 9.36 -5.96
CA LEU A 207 4.01 9.68 -4.76
C LEU A 207 5.26 8.80 -4.71
N LYS A 208 6.39 9.39 -4.33
CA LYS A 208 7.66 8.71 -4.05
C LYS A 208 8.08 7.70 -5.15
N PRO A 209 8.18 8.13 -6.42
CA PRO A 209 8.54 7.24 -7.53
C PRO A 209 9.93 6.61 -7.35
N GLU A 210 10.83 7.25 -6.62
CA GLU A 210 12.18 6.79 -6.30
C GLU A 210 12.22 5.49 -5.50
N ASN A 211 11.12 5.11 -4.83
CA ASN A 211 11.04 3.86 -4.08
C ASN A 211 10.80 2.62 -4.97
N GLY A 212 10.60 2.77 -6.28
CA GLY A 212 10.43 1.68 -7.23
C GLY A 212 9.21 0.77 -6.97
N THR A 213 8.23 1.25 -6.20
CA THR A 213 7.06 0.45 -5.79
C THR A 213 5.96 0.36 -6.83
N VAL A 214 6.02 1.17 -7.89
CA VAL A 214 5.02 1.26 -8.96
C VAL A 214 3.59 1.46 -8.41
N PRO A 215 3.27 2.66 -7.90
CA PRO A 215 1.95 2.97 -7.33
C PRO A 215 0.82 2.89 -8.36
N HIS A 216 -0.37 2.46 -7.92
CA HIS A 216 -1.63 2.49 -8.70
C HIS A 216 -2.62 3.53 -8.14
N VAL A 217 -2.12 4.49 -7.36
CA VAL A 217 -2.82 5.74 -7.08
C VAL A 217 -2.07 6.86 -7.78
N PHE A 218 -2.75 7.46 -8.72
CA PHE A 218 -2.25 8.54 -9.57
C PHE A 218 -2.77 9.88 -9.07
N TYR A 219 -1.99 10.92 -9.28
CA TYR A 219 -2.34 12.28 -8.90
C TYR A 219 -2.29 13.22 -10.09
N LEU A 220 -3.30 14.06 -10.21
CA LEU A 220 -3.36 15.15 -11.19
C LEU A 220 -3.36 16.49 -10.45
N GLY A 221 -2.49 17.41 -10.85
CA GLY A 221 -2.29 18.68 -10.16
C GLY A 221 -1.28 18.57 -8.99
N LEU A 222 -0.48 17.53 -8.95
CA LEU A 222 0.67 17.41 -8.04
C LEU A 222 1.87 18.10 -8.71
N ASP A 223 2.04 19.40 -8.45
CA ASP A 223 3.13 20.19 -9.01
C ASP A 223 4.49 19.84 -8.39
N GLU A 224 5.60 20.15 -9.08
CA GLU A 224 6.95 19.90 -8.56
C GLU A 224 7.24 20.71 -7.29
N ALA A 225 6.65 21.89 -7.16
CA ALA A 225 6.69 22.67 -5.94
C ALA A 225 6.11 21.94 -4.72
N PHE A 226 5.22 20.95 -4.94
CA PHE A 226 4.69 20.07 -3.89
C PHE A 226 5.60 18.90 -3.60
N VAL A 227 6.26 18.39 -4.61
CA VAL A 227 7.10 17.18 -4.47
C VAL A 227 8.28 17.47 -3.55
N THR A 228 8.92 18.63 -3.72
CA THR A 228 10.08 19.03 -2.91
C THR A 228 9.77 19.17 -1.41
N PRO A 229 8.70 19.87 -0.97
CA PRO A 229 8.32 19.92 0.45
C PRO A 229 7.84 18.57 1.01
N LEU A 230 7.15 17.75 0.21
CA LEU A 230 6.70 16.40 0.62
C LEU A 230 7.87 15.44 0.85
N MET A 231 9.01 15.70 0.23
CA MET A 231 10.22 14.87 0.33
C MET A 231 11.08 15.17 1.55
N GLY A 232 10.88 16.29 2.27
CA GLY A 232 11.79 16.52 3.37
C GLY A 232 11.49 17.61 4.40
N HIS A 233 10.68 18.62 4.13
CA HIS A 233 10.63 19.80 5.00
C HIS A 233 9.24 20.38 5.30
N ALA A 234 8.16 19.91 4.71
CA ALA A 234 6.82 20.35 5.07
C ALA A 234 6.34 19.60 6.31
N GLN A 235 6.23 20.27 7.44
CA GLN A 235 5.49 19.73 8.57
C GLN A 235 4.01 19.66 8.20
N PRO A 236 3.37 18.48 8.28
CA PRO A 236 1.93 18.39 8.06
C PRO A 236 1.22 19.16 9.17
N ALA A 237 0.40 20.14 8.81
CA ALA A 237 -0.56 20.72 9.76
C ALA A 237 -1.57 19.62 10.09
N LEU A 238 -1.68 19.26 11.36
CA LEU A 238 -2.69 18.33 11.82
C LEU A 238 -4.05 19.04 11.75
N TRP A 239 -5.08 18.32 11.27
CA TRP A 239 -6.47 18.81 11.18
C TRP A 239 -7.01 19.43 12.49
N GLN A 240 -6.38 19.14 13.64
CA GLN A 240 -6.77 19.62 14.97
C GLN A 240 -6.26 21.03 15.30
N GLU A 241 -5.45 21.65 14.43
CA GLU A 241 -4.82 22.95 14.68
C GLU A 241 -5.39 24.10 13.83
N VAL A 242 -6.50 23.86 13.11
CA VAL A 242 -7.19 24.89 12.29
C VAL A 242 -8.55 25.23 12.90
#